data_df824d28ad116fc9c6d677de4924cfaf
#
_entry.id   df824d28ad116fc9c6d677de4924cfaf
#
_cell.length_a   1.000
_cell.length_b   1.000
_cell.length_c   1.000
_cell.angle_alpha   90.00
_cell.angle_beta   90.00
_cell.angle_gamma   90.00
#
_symmetry.space_group_name_H-M   'P 1'
#
loop_
_entity.id
_entity.type
_entity.pdbx_description
1 polymer ?
#
loop_
_entity_poly.entity_id
_entity_poly.type
_entity_poly.pdbx_seq_one_letter_code
_entity_poly.pdbx_strand_id
1 'polypeptide(L)'
;MKPQIRTPYFEIGTKNYVYGDKLLEYAIAADKAAEKYDIDVLFICPALEVRRVAENTKNLKVFVTYMDTLRPGRGCADILPEGVKAAGAIGVMINHCEKPMSLPQMKKTIDRARELDMLVFACADTLDEAKAIAQLHPDIINPEPSEIIGGGKGASPMAYVMESIKAIKAVDPTIMVEQAAGITCGQEVYDFIMAGSEAAGAASGIMNAEDPLAMIDEMIAATRRAADDLKKQNA
;
A
#
# COMPACT_ATOMS: atom_id res chain seq x y z
N MET A 1 -4.92 10.27 -17.42
CA MET A 1 -3.72 10.83 -16.72
C MET A 1 -3.49 9.95 -15.51
N LYS A 2 -2.27 9.44 -15.35
CA LYS A 2 -1.92 8.55 -14.23
C LYS A 2 -2.13 9.26 -12.89
N PRO A 3 -2.76 8.63 -11.89
CA PRO A 3 -2.92 9.20 -10.55
C PRO A 3 -1.59 9.56 -9.90
N GLN A 4 -1.58 10.52 -9.00
CA GLN A 4 -0.40 10.91 -8.22
C GLN A 4 -0.68 10.70 -6.72
N ILE A 5 0.38 10.38 -5.98
CA ILE A 5 0.38 10.21 -4.54
C ILE A 5 1.43 11.18 -3.97
N ARG A 6 1.06 11.94 -2.96
CA ARG A 6 1.96 12.84 -2.22
C ARG A 6 2.70 12.03 -1.15
N THR A 7 3.99 12.21 -1.04
CA THR A 7 4.81 11.59 0.02
C THR A 7 5.10 12.59 1.15
N PRO A 8 5.23 12.14 2.41
CA PRO A 8 4.92 10.78 2.82
C PRO A 8 3.41 10.49 2.83
N TYR A 9 3.02 9.23 2.58
CA TYR A 9 1.65 8.76 2.66
C TYR A 9 1.51 7.61 3.66
N PHE A 10 0.27 7.22 3.98
CA PHE A 10 -0.02 6.05 4.81
C PHE A 10 -0.81 4.99 4.05
N GLU A 11 -0.51 3.71 4.25
CA GLU A 11 -1.22 2.58 3.63
C GLU A 11 -2.02 1.79 4.67
N ILE A 12 -3.25 1.40 4.30
CA ILE A 12 -4.10 0.50 5.07
C ILE A 12 -4.44 -0.71 4.21
N GLY A 13 -3.85 -1.87 4.52
CA GLY A 13 -4.17 -3.15 3.90
C GLY A 13 -5.26 -3.89 4.66
N THR A 14 -6.49 -3.92 4.14
CA THR A 14 -7.57 -4.64 4.85
C THR A 14 -7.45 -6.15 4.72
N LYS A 15 -6.76 -6.63 3.67
CA LYS A 15 -6.72 -8.06 3.35
C LYS A 15 -8.14 -8.66 3.44
N ASN A 16 -8.31 -9.80 4.09
CA ASN A 16 -9.59 -10.44 4.38
C ASN A 16 -9.96 -10.41 5.87
N TYR A 17 -9.34 -9.51 6.66
CA TYR A 17 -9.66 -9.35 8.09
C TYR A 17 -11.07 -8.83 8.30
N VAL A 18 -11.51 -7.93 7.43
CA VAL A 18 -12.82 -7.27 7.50
C VAL A 18 -13.47 -7.22 6.13
N TYR A 19 -14.79 -7.17 6.10
CA TYR A 19 -15.61 -7.11 4.89
C TYR A 19 -16.93 -6.39 5.16
N GLY A 20 -17.65 -6.02 4.11
CA GLY A 20 -18.99 -5.44 4.20
C GLY A 20 -19.04 -4.14 5.00
N ASP A 21 -20.01 -4.01 5.90
CA ASP A 21 -20.23 -2.77 6.69
C ASP A 21 -19.03 -2.42 7.58
N LYS A 22 -18.38 -3.44 8.12
CA LYS A 22 -17.19 -3.23 8.97
C LYS A 22 -16.01 -2.65 8.19
N LEU A 23 -15.77 -3.14 6.97
CA LEU A 23 -14.74 -2.59 6.09
C LEU A 23 -15.05 -1.15 5.71
N LEU A 24 -16.31 -0.84 5.39
CA LEU A 24 -16.74 0.52 5.08
C LEU A 24 -16.59 1.47 6.28
N GLU A 25 -16.86 1.01 7.48
CA GLU A 25 -16.62 1.79 8.71
C GLU A 25 -15.15 2.22 8.82
N TYR A 26 -14.21 1.30 8.56
CA TYR A 26 -12.78 1.58 8.57
C TYR A 26 -12.37 2.54 7.44
N ALA A 27 -12.92 2.35 6.24
CA ALA A 27 -12.66 3.24 5.12
C ALA A 27 -13.13 4.68 5.41
N ILE A 28 -14.31 4.84 6.00
CA ILE A 28 -14.84 6.16 6.40
C ILE A 28 -13.98 6.82 7.50
N ALA A 29 -13.49 6.04 8.46
CA ALA A 29 -12.58 6.55 9.49
C ALA A 29 -11.24 7.01 8.87
N ALA A 30 -10.68 6.20 7.98
CA ALA A 30 -9.46 6.55 7.26
C ALA A 30 -9.64 7.78 6.35
N ASP A 31 -10.78 7.92 5.67
CA ASP A 31 -11.12 9.08 4.83
C ASP A 31 -11.17 10.38 5.64
N LYS A 32 -11.80 10.34 6.81
CA LYS A 32 -11.85 11.47 7.76
C LYS A 32 -10.46 11.83 8.29
N ALA A 33 -9.65 10.83 8.63
CA ALA A 33 -8.29 11.06 9.10
C ALA A 33 -7.40 11.61 7.98
N ALA A 34 -7.54 11.13 6.73
CA ALA A 34 -6.85 11.66 5.56
C ALA A 34 -7.14 13.16 5.36
N GLU A 35 -8.40 13.57 5.47
CA GLU A 35 -8.82 14.98 5.41
C GLU A 35 -8.27 15.78 6.60
N LYS A 36 -8.44 15.28 7.82
CA LYS A 36 -8.03 15.94 9.06
C LYS A 36 -6.55 16.25 9.10
N TYR A 37 -5.72 15.33 8.63
CA TYR A 37 -4.26 15.44 8.69
C TYR A 37 -3.62 15.87 7.37
N ASP A 38 -4.40 16.08 6.30
CA ASP A 38 -3.90 16.39 4.94
C ASP A 38 -2.80 15.43 4.49
N ILE A 39 -3.07 14.12 4.61
CA ILE A 39 -2.19 13.02 4.19
C ILE A 39 -2.91 12.18 3.14
N ASP A 40 -2.22 11.81 2.06
CA ASP A 40 -2.74 10.81 1.14
C ASP A 40 -2.75 9.44 1.83
N VAL A 41 -3.90 8.76 1.78
CA VAL A 41 -4.05 7.43 2.38
C VAL A 41 -4.39 6.43 1.28
N LEU A 42 -3.53 5.42 1.10
CA LEU A 42 -3.81 4.28 0.26
C LEU A 42 -4.69 3.30 1.05
N PHE A 43 -5.82 2.94 0.48
CA PHE A 43 -6.72 1.96 1.07
C PHE A 43 -6.81 0.74 0.14
N ILE A 44 -6.12 -0.34 0.52
CA ILE A 44 -6.00 -1.56 -0.28
C ILE A 44 -7.01 -2.57 0.21
N CYS A 45 -8.01 -2.89 -0.62
CA CYS A 45 -9.10 -3.78 -0.27
C CYS A 45 -9.42 -4.83 -1.35
N PRO A 46 -10.11 -5.94 -1.00
CA PRO A 46 -10.56 -6.93 -1.96
C PRO A 46 -11.43 -6.34 -3.07
N ALA A 47 -11.41 -6.95 -4.25
CA ALA A 47 -12.11 -6.46 -5.43
C ALA A 47 -13.62 -6.24 -5.22
N LEU A 48 -14.25 -7.06 -4.37
CA LEU A 48 -15.68 -6.94 -4.04
C LEU A 48 -16.03 -5.66 -3.29
N GLU A 49 -15.07 -5.06 -2.59
CA GLU A 49 -15.27 -3.87 -1.74
C GLU A 49 -14.85 -2.57 -2.43
N VAL A 50 -14.07 -2.62 -3.51
CA VAL A 50 -13.51 -1.45 -4.19
C VAL A 50 -14.56 -0.40 -4.50
N ARG A 51 -15.66 -0.78 -5.19
CA ARG A 51 -16.72 0.15 -5.56
C ARG A 51 -17.37 0.79 -4.34
N ARG A 52 -17.66 -0.03 -3.33
CA ARG A 52 -18.30 0.43 -2.11
C ARG A 52 -17.44 1.47 -1.38
N VAL A 53 -16.14 1.22 -1.28
CA VAL A 53 -15.20 2.18 -0.69
C VAL A 53 -15.12 3.44 -1.54
N ALA A 54 -14.87 3.31 -2.84
CA ALA A 54 -14.68 4.46 -3.73
C ALA A 54 -15.91 5.38 -3.82
N GLU A 55 -17.13 4.85 -3.75
CA GLU A 55 -18.36 5.63 -3.79
C GLU A 55 -18.69 6.35 -2.47
N ASN A 56 -18.13 5.89 -1.33
CA ASN A 56 -18.41 6.41 0.00
C ASN A 56 -17.25 7.18 0.66
N THR A 57 -16.13 7.36 -0.05
CA THR A 57 -14.96 8.11 0.41
C THR A 57 -14.51 9.12 -0.65
N LYS A 58 -13.80 10.18 -0.25
CA LYS A 58 -13.35 11.26 -1.16
C LYS A 58 -11.84 11.46 -1.18
N ASN A 59 -11.19 11.17 -0.06
CA ASN A 59 -9.77 11.46 0.16
C ASN A 59 -8.90 10.21 0.00
N LEU A 60 -9.50 9.00 0.01
CA LEU A 60 -8.75 7.76 -0.11
C LEU A 60 -8.28 7.50 -1.54
N LYS A 61 -7.10 6.95 -1.65
CA LYS A 61 -6.52 6.37 -2.86
C LYS A 61 -6.83 4.87 -2.85
N VAL A 62 -7.92 4.46 -3.48
CA VAL A 62 -8.39 3.07 -3.40
C VAL A 62 -7.58 2.18 -4.32
N PHE A 63 -7.01 1.11 -3.77
CA PHE A 63 -6.29 0.06 -4.49
C PHE A 63 -7.02 -1.27 -4.34
N VAL A 64 -6.89 -2.12 -5.36
CA VAL A 64 -7.34 -3.51 -5.28
C VAL A 64 -6.18 -4.43 -4.87
N THR A 65 -6.47 -5.45 -4.07
CA THR A 65 -5.46 -6.44 -3.63
C THR A 65 -4.92 -7.32 -4.74
N TYR A 66 -5.63 -7.46 -5.88
CA TYR A 66 -5.26 -8.28 -7.03
C TYR A 66 -6.14 -7.96 -8.24
N MET A 67 -5.60 -8.10 -9.44
CA MET A 67 -6.36 -8.17 -10.69
C MET A 67 -5.70 -9.16 -11.65
N ASP A 68 -6.49 -9.73 -12.56
CA ASP A 68 -6.00 -10.54 -13.66
C ASP A 68 -5.48 -9.66 -14.83
N THR A 69 -5.07 -10.29 -15.94
CA THR A 69 -4.47 -9.54 -17.06
C THR A 69 -5.30 -9.63 -18.35
N LEU A 70 -6.47 -10.27 -18.30
CA LEU A 70 -7.34 -10.43 -19.45
C LEU A 70 -7.92 -9.07 -19.91
N ARG A 71 -8.44 -9.08 -21.12
CA ARG A 71 -9.19 -7.98 -21.72
C ARG A 71 -10.69 -8.27 -21.69
N PRO A 72 -11.56 -7.25 -21.81
CA PRO A 72 -13.00 -7.47 -21.91
C PRO A 72 -13.32 -8.52 -22.97
N GLY A 73 -14.13 -9.52 -22.61
CA GLY A 73 -14.49 -10.64 -23.46
C GLY A 73 -14.76 -11.91 -22.69
N ARG A 74 -14.21 -13.03 -23.14
CA ARG A 74 -14.41 -14.35 -22.50
C ARG A 74 -13.65 -14.44 -21.17
N GLY A 75 -14.32 -14.88 -20.13
CA GLY A 75 -13.83 -15.08 -18.77
C GLY A 75 -15.03 -15.14 -17.82
N CYS A 76 -14.96 -15.92 -16.75
CA CYS A 76 -16.08 -16.09 -15.82
C CYS A 76 -15.71 -15.88 -14.36
N ALA A 77 -14.45 -16.13 -13.98
CA ALA A 77 -13.98 -16.05 -12.59
C ALA A 77 -12.86 -15.04 -12.40
N ASP A 78 -12.50 -14.35 -13.47
CA ASP A 78 -11.36 -13.43 -13.47
C ASP A 78 -11.75 -12.06 -12.91
N ILE A 79 -10.79 -11.39 -12.26
CA ILE A 79 -10.92 -9.99 -11.83
C ILE A 79 -10.46 -9.10 -12.97
N LEU A 80 -11.41 -8.61 -13.76
CA LEU A 80 -11.18 -7.82 -14.96
C LEU A 80 -10.58 -6.45 -14.60
N PRO A 81 -9.40 -6.06 -15.15
CA PRO A 81 -8.76 -4.78 -14.86
C PRO A 81 -9.64 -3.55 -15.14
N GLU A 82 -10.36 -3.54 -16.28
CA GLU A 82 -11.32 -2.47 -16.61
C GLU A 82 -12.47 -2.40 -15.60
N GLY A 83 -12.92 -3.54 -15.09
CA GLY A 83 -13.95 -3.62 -14.05
C GLY A 83 -13.47 -3.02 -12.72
N VAL A 84 -12.23 -3.32 -12.33
CA VAL A 84 -11.58 -2.77 -11.15
C VAL A 84 -11.43 -1.24 -11.27
N LYS A 85 -10.94 -0.76 -12.39
CA LYS A 85 -10.84 0.68 -12.67
C LYS A 85 -12.20 1.35 -12.66
N ALA A 86 -13.21 0.76 -13.31
CA ALA A 86 -14.58 1.29 -13.33
C ALA A 86 -15.25 1.26 -11.96
N ALA A 87 -14.80 0.39 -11.05
CA ALA A 87 -15.22 0.38 -9.66
C ALA A 87 -14.58 1.50 -8.82
N GLY A 88 -13.59 2.23 -9.35
CA GLY A 88 -12.95 3.37 -8.70
C GLY A 88 -11.55 3.12 -8.15
N ALA A 89 -10.97 1.91 -8.34
CA ALA A 89 -9.57 1.72 -7.97
C ALA A 89 -8.64 2.53 -8.86
N ILE A 90 -7.63 3.15 -8.25
CA ILE A 90 -6.57 3.88 -8.95
C ILE A 90 -5.29 3.06 -9.09
N GLY A 91 -5.20 1.91 -8.44
CA GLY A 91 -4.03 1.05 -8.47
C GLY A 91 -4.32 -0.39 -8.05
N VAL A 92 -3.31 -1.22 -8.20
CA VAL A 92 -3.34 -2.65 -7.85
C VAL A 92 -2.12 -3.03 -7.03
N MET A 93 -2.32 -3.84 -5.98
CA MET A 93 -1.24 -4.53 -5.26
C MET A 93 -0.91 -5.85 -5.98
N ILE A 94 0.37 -6.16 -6.08
CA ILE A 94 0.86 -7.40 -6.70
C ILE A 94 1.92 -8.07 -5.84
N ASN A 95 2.06 -9.38 -5.99
CA ASN A 95 3.11 -10.20 -5.38
C ASN A 95 3.18 -10.17 -3.85
N HIS A 96 2.08 -9.89 -3.16
CA HIS A 96 2.06 -10.08 -1.71
C HIS A 96 2.33 -11.57 -1.37
N CYS A 97 2.99 -11.86 -0.24
CA CYS A 97 3.34 -13.24 0.14
C CYS A 97 2.13 -14.18 0.23
N GLU A 98 0.94 -13.66 0.51
CA GLU A 98 -0.33 -14.44 0.50
C GLU A 98 -0.87 -14.70 -0.93
N LYS A 99 -0.34 -14.04 -1.94
CA LYS A 99 -0.66 -14.20 -3.37
C LYS A 99 0.58 -13.98 -4.23
N PRO A 100 1.61 -14.84 -4.11
CA PRO A 100 2.87 -14.68 -4.82
C PRO A 100 2.69 -14.82 -6.34
N MET A 101 3.51 -14.11 -7.09
CA MET A 101 3.50 -14.08 -8.55
C MET A 101 4.90 -14.32 -9.12
N SER A 102 4.98 -14.96 -10.28
CA SER A 102 6.25 -15.03 -11.02
C SER A 102 6.60 -13.67 -11.67
N LEU A 103 7.88 -13.40 -11.91
CA LEU A 103 8.32 -12.20 -12.63
C LEU A 103 7.59 -11.96 -13.96
N PRO A 104 7.37 -12.99 -14.82
CA PRO A 104 6.58 -12.82 -16.04
C PRO A 104 5.10 -12.44 -15.77
N GLN A 105 4.49 -12.93 -14.71
CA GLN A 105 3.13 -12.53 -14.32
C GLN A 105 3.10 -11.10 -13.84
N MET A 106 4.05 -10.70 -12.96
CA MET A 106 4.17 -9.33 -12.49
C MET A 106 4.35 -8.36 -13.67
N LYS A 107 5.27 -8.66 -14.61
CA LYS A 107 5.47 -7.83 -15.81
C LYS A 107 4.18 -7.63 -16.61
N LYS A 108 3.41 -8.70 -16.85
CA LYS A 108 2.13 -8.62 -17.54
C LYS A 108 1.11 -7.75 -16.79
N THR A 109 1.05 -7.89 -15.46
CA THR A 109 0.11 -7.09 -14.65
C THR A 109 0.53 -5.63 -14.61
N ILE A 110 1.83 -5.33 -14.50
CA ILE A 110 2.36 -3.96 -14.59
C ILE A 110 2.02 -3.31 -15.93
N ASP A 111 2.24 -4.01 -17.05
CA ASP A 111 1.92 -3.48 -18.38
C ASP A 111 0.42 -3.24 -18.52
N ARG A 112 -0.38 -4.16 -17.99
CA ARG A 112 -1.85 -4.05 -18.04
C ARG A 112 -2.37 -2.89 -17.19
N ALA A 113 -1.79 -2.67 -16.01
CA ALA A 113 -2.10 -1.51 -15.18
C ALA A 113 -1.74 -0.18 -15.88
N ARG A 114 -0.57 -0.13 -16.55
CA ARG A 114 -0.12 1.05 -17.32
C ARG A 114 -1.06 1.39 -18.47
N GLU A 115 -1.55 0.40 -19.20
CA GLU A 115 -2.55 0.61 -20.26
C GLU A 115 -3.82 1.31 -19.76
N LEU A 116 -4.11 1.14 -18.47
CA LEU A 116 -5.29 1.69 -17.82
C LEU A 116 -4.99 2.93 -16.97
N ASP A 117 -3.80 3.52 -17.06
CA ASP A 117 -3.37 4.62 -16.17
C ASP A 117 -3.52 4.28 -14.67
N MET A 118 -3.32 3.02 -14.28
CA MET A 118 -3.35 2.59 -12.89
C MET A 118 -1.95 2.50 -12.29
N LEU A 119 -1.85 2.75 -10.99
CA LEU A 119 -0.61 2.58 -10.22
C LEU A 119 -0.39 1.10 -9.85
N VAL A 120 0.87 0.73 -9.66
CA VAL A 120 1.25 -0.62 -9.21
C VAL A 120 2.03 -0.54 -7.90
N PHE A 121 1.50 -1.22 -6.90
CA PHE A 121 2.09 -1.45 -5.60
C PHE A 121 2.61 -2.89 -5.56
N ALA A 122 3.92 -3.10 -5.51
CA ALA A 122 4.53 -4.42 -5.53
C ALA A 122 5.13 -4.77 -4.17
N CYS A 123 4.78 -5.94 -3.63
CA CYS A 123 5.42 -6.48 -2.43
C CYS A 123 6.63 -7.33 -2.81
N ALA A 124 7.62 -7.39 -1.93
CA ALA A 124 8.81 -8.22 -2.08
C ALA A 124 9.19 -8.85 -0.75
N ASP A 125 9.42 -10.15 -0.75
CA ASP A 125 9.76 -10.93 0.47
C ASP A 125 11.25 -10.79 0.86
N THR A 126 12.13 -10.57 -0.11
CA THR A 126 13.57 -10.44 0.11
C THR A 126 14.16 -9.22 -0.59
N LEU A 127 15.35 -8.78 -0.16
CA LEU A 127 16.07 -7.69 -0.85
C LEU A 127 16.40 -8.02 -2.30
N ASP A 128 16.74 -9.27 -2.61
CA ASP A 128 17.04 -9.65 -3.98
C ASP A 128 15.79 -9.70 -4.85
N GLU A 129 14.66 -10.11 -4.29
CA GLU A 129 13.37 -10.01 -4.95
C GLU A 129 12.99 -8.55 -5.19
N ALA A 130 13.15 -7.67 -4.20
CA ALA A 130 12.88 -6.24 -4.34
C ALA A 130 13.72 -5.61 -5.47
N LYS A 131 15.01 -5.94 -5.58
CA LYS A 131 15.87 -5.50 -6.69
C LYS A 131 15.38 -6.03 -8.04
N ALA A 132 14.97 -7.30 -8.11
CA ALA A 132 14.46 -7.91 -9.34
C ALA A 132 13.14 -7.26 -9.77
N ILE A 133 12.22 -7.00 -8.83
CA ILE A 133 10.96 -6.30 -9.08
C ILE A 133 11.21 -4.85 -9.51
N ALA A 134 12.18 -4.16 -8.93
CA ALA A 134 12.52 -2.79 -9.30
C ALA A 134 12.93 -2.67 -10.78
N GLN A 135 13.51 -3.70 -11.40
CA GLN A 135 13.79 -3.74 -12.84
C GLN A 135 12.51 -3.77 -13.72
N LEU A 136 11.36 -4.06 -13.14
CA LEU A 136 10.07 -4.00 -13.83
C LEU A 136 9.41 -2.62 -13.74
N HIS A 137 10.00 -1.71 -12.96
CA HIS A 137 9.58 -0.33 -12.74
C HIS A 137 8.12 -0.19 -12.24
N PRO A 138 7.69 -0.86 -11.15
CA PRO A 138 6.40 -0.54 -10.52
C PRO A 138 6.45 0.89 -9.94
N ASP A 139 5.31 1.42 -9.49
CA ASP A 139 5.27 2.76 -8.90
C ASP A 139 5.72 2.76 -7.44
N ILE A 140 5.40 1.68 -6.72
CA ILE A 140 5.68 1.49 -5.30
C ILE A 140 6.27 0.11 -5.11
N ILE A 141 7.27 -0.02 -4.24
CA ILE A 141 7.72 -1.30 -3.70
C ILE A 141 7.64 -1.27 -2.18
N ASN A 142 7.00 -2.30 -1.63
CA ASN A 142 6.96 -2.60 -0.21
C ASN A 142 7.82 -3.84 0.06
N PRO A 143 9.07 -3.69 0.55
CA PRO A 143 9.93 -4.81 0.92
C PRO A 143 9.53 -5.29 2.32
N GLU A 144 8.74 -6.33 2.39
CA GLU A 144 8.25 -6.89 3.64
C GLU A 144 8.59 -8.39 3.78
N PRO A 145 9.58 -8.74 4.63
CA PRO A 145 9.92 -10.13 4.88
C PRO A 145 8.72 -10.89 5.44
N SER A 146 8.30 -11.96 4.76
CA SER A 146 7.11 -12.74 5.14
C SER A 146 7.17 -13.32 6.56
N GLU A 147 8.38 -13.51 7.10
CA GLU A 147 8.62 -13.97 8.47
C GLU A 147 8.09 -13.01 9.55
N ILE A 148 7.90 -11.73 9.21
CA ILE A 148 7.43 -10.67 10.12
C ILE A 148 5.94 -10.46 9.97
N ILE A 149 5.38 -10.75 8.80
CA ILE A 149 3.97 -10.50 8.47
C ILE A 149 3.04 -11.32 9.37
N GLY A 150 2.12 -10.64 10.06
CA GLY A 150 1.08 -11.27 10.88
C GLY A 150 1.57 -12.06 12.10
N GLY A 151 2.86 -12.07 12.35
CA GLY A 151 3.48 -12.98 13.31
C GLY A 151 3.77 -12.43 14.71
N GLY A 152 3.46 -11.18 15.02
CA GLY A 152 3.75 -10.59 16.33
C GLY A 152 5.24 -10.49 16.67
N LYS A 153 6.13 -10.53 15.68
CA LYS A 153 7.59 -10.41 15.86
C LYS A 153 8.08 -8.96 15.92
N GLY A 154 7.15 -7.99 15.91
CA GLY A 154 7.47 -6.56 15.84
C GLY A 154 7.75 -6.07 14.41
N ALA A 155 7.99 -4.77 14.29
CA ALA A 155 8.28 -4.13 13.01
C ALA A 155 9.65 -4.54 12.43
N SER A 156 9.85 -4.30 11.14
CA SER A 156 11.12 -4.55 10.46
C SER A 156 12.29 -3.87 11.18
N PRO A 157 13.45 -4.54 11.33
CA PRO A 157 14.62 -3.89 11.91
C PRO A 157 15.03 -2.65 11.10
N MET A 158 15.38 -1.55 11.77
CA MET A 158 15.73 -0.29 11.12
C MET A 158 16.88 -0.44 10.10
N ALA A 159 17.83 -1.33 10.36
CA ALA A 159 18.91 -1.63 9.41
C ALA A 159 18.37 -2.19 8.09
N TYR A 160 17.36 -3.07 8.14
CA TYR A 160 16.71 -3.62 6.94
C TYR A 160 15.91 -2.53 6.19
N VAL A 161 15.21 -1.67 6.93
CA VAL A 161 14.48 -0.52 6.34
C VAL A 161 15.42 0.34 5.51
N MET A 162 16.54 0.76 6.09
CA MET A 162 17.52 1.61 5.39
C MET A 162 18.19 0.89 4.21
N GLU A 163 18.52 -0.39 4.37
CA GLU A 163 19.15 -1.18 3.32
C GLU A 163 18.20 -1.41 2.13
N SER A 164 16.94 -1.71 2.39
CA SER A 164 15.93 -1.94 1.36
C SER A 164 15.65 -0.67 0.55
N ILE A 165 15.52 0.49 1.21
CA ILE A 165 15.36 1.77 0.53
C ILE A 165 16.55 2.02 -0.40
N LYS A 166 17.78 1.89 0.11
CA LYS A 166 19.00 2.09 -0.68
C LYS A 166 19.06 1.13 -1.88
N ALA A 167 18.72 -0.13 -1.66
CA ALA A 167 18.79 -1.17 -2.70
C ALA A 167 17.80 -0.90 -3.84
N ILE A 168 16.56 -0.53 -3.53
CA ILE A 168 15.53 -0.23 -4.52
C ILE A 168 15.86 1.07 -5.27
N LYS A 169 16.21 2.14 -4.56
CA LYS A 169 16.58 3.44 -5.15
C LYS A 169 17.83 3.37 -6.04
N ALA A 170 18.74 2.43 -5.77
CA ALA A 170 19.90 2.19 -6.64
C ALA A 170 19.52 1.59 -7.99
N VAL A 171 18.41 0.86 -8.11
CA VAL A 171 17.89 0.32 -9.36
C VAL A 171 17.07 1.37 -10.11
N ASP A 172 16.09 1.99 -9.42
CA ASP A 172 15.25 3.03 -9.98
C ASP A 172 14.87 4.05 -8.88
N PRO A 173 15.44 5.27 -8.92
CA PRO A 173 15.18 6.29 -7.91
C PRO A 173 13.74 6.85 -7.95
N THR A 174 12.97 6.58 -8.99
CA THR A 174 11.58 7.05 -9.13
C THR A 174 10.56 6.17 -8.42
N ILE A 175 10.92 4.94 -8.07
CA ILE A 175 10.05 4.02 -7.33
C ILE A 175 9.90 4.52 -5.89
N MET A 176 8.68 4.72 -5.43
CA MET A 176 8.40 4.99 -4.03
C MET A 176 8.63 3.74 -3.19
N VAL A 177 9.32 3.89 -2.05
CA VAL A 177 9.58 2.78 -1.12
C VAL A 177 8.73 2.95 0.12
N GLU A 178 7.92 1.97 0.39
CA GLU A 178 7.08 1.87 1.57
C GLU A 178 7.61 0.83 2.53
N GLN A 179 7.25 0.93 3.80
CA GLN A 179 7.55 -0.08 4.83
C GLN A 179 6.27 -0.40 5.60
N ALA A 180 5.87 -1.68 5.67
CA ALA A 180 4.61 -2.06 6.32
C ALA A 180 4.73 -3.28 7.25
N ALA A 181 5.79 -4.08 7.14
CA ALA A 181 5.91 -5.33 7.87
C ALA A 181 5.98 -5.12 9.40
N GLY A 182 4.98 -5.64 10.11
CA GLY A 182 4.96 -5.72 11.56
C GLY A 182 4.68 -4.43 12.31
N ILE A 183 4.30 -3.35 11.64
CA ILE A 183 3.94 -2.06 12.27
C ILE A 183 2.68 -2.23 13.12
N THR A 184 2.75 -1.75 14.38
CA THR A 184 1.69 -1.90 15.38
C THR A 184 1.31 -0.60 16.09
N CYS A 185 2.03 0.50 15.87
CA CYS A 185 1.75 1.80 16.51
C CYS A 185 2.23 2.98 15.66
N GLY A 186 1.74 4.18 15.97
CA GLY A 186 2.13 5.39 15.25
C GLY A 186 3.60 5.78 15.41
N GLN A 187 4.28 5.37 16.49
CA GLN A 187 5.70 5.66 16.65
C GLN A 187 6.56 4.92 15.60
N GLU A 188 6.26 3.67 15.31
CA GLU A 188 6.94 2.90 14.26
C GLU A 188 6.71 3.51 12.86
N VAL A 189 5.50 4.01 12.58
CA VAL A 189 5.19 4.77 11.35
C VAL A 189 6.10 6.00 11.24
N TYR A 190 6.18 6.80 12.30
CA TYR A 190 7.03 7.99 12.34
C TYR A 190 8.51 7.64 12.12
N ASP A 191 9.02 6.64 12.82
CA ASP A 191 10.43 6.26 12.78
C ASP A 191 10.83 5.77 11.36
N PHE A 192 9.99 5.01 10.68
CA PHE A 192 10.28 4.53 9.34
C PHE A 192 10.28 5.66 8.30
N ILE A 193 9.35 6.60 8.40
CA ILE A 193 9.34 7.77 7.51
C ILE A 193 10.57 8.65 7.77
N MET A 194 10.94 8.86 9.03
CA MET A 194 12.15 9.63 9.38
C MET A 194 13.45 8.92 8.96
N ALA A 195 13.43 7.60 8.79
CA ALA A 195 14.56 6.84 8.24
C ALA A 195 14.67 6.92 6.71
N GLY A 196 13.75 7.62 6.04
CA GLY A 196 13.77 7.86 4.60
C GLY A 196 12.76 7.05 3.79
N SER A 197 11.87 6.29 4.43
CA SER A 197 10.74 5.67 3.74
C SER A 197 9.77 6.75 3.24
N GLU A 198 9.26 6.60 2.03
CA GLU A 198 8.28 7.53 1.45
C GLU A 198 6.85 7.23 1.92
N ALA A 199 6.68 6.13 2.62
CA ALA A 199 5.43 5.77 3.29
C ALA A 199 5.64 4.71 4.37
N ALA A 200 4.64 4.55 5.19
CA ALA A 200 4.48 3.41 6.07
C ALA A 200 3.06 2.85 5.95
N GLY A 201 2.88 1.56 6.20
CA GLY A 201 1.57 0.92 6.11
C GLY A 201 1.33 -0.09 7.22
N ALA A 202 0.07 -0.46 7.43
CA ALA A 202 -0.29 -1.47 8.39
C ALA A 202 -1.55 -2.25 7.97
N ALA A 203 -1.54 -3.54 8.28
CA ALA A 203 -2.69 -4.43 8.17
C ALA A 203 -3.05 -4.98 9.56
N SER A 204 -2.37 -6.02 10.01
CA SER A 204 -2.67 -6.69 11.29
C SER A 204 -2.56 -5.76 12.50
N GLY A 205 -1.65 -4.80 12.49
CA GLY A 205 -1.50 -3.83 13.58
C GLY A 205 -2.74 -2.95 13.79
N ILE A 206 -3.48 -2.67 12.71
CA ILE A 206 -4.77 -1.98 12.79
C ILE A 206 -5.89 -2.99 13.10
N MET A 207 -5.97 -4.07 12.29
CA MET A 207 -7.13 -4.99 12.32
C MET A 207 -7.26 -5.76 13.64
N ASN A 208 -6.16 -5.98 14.35
CA ASN A 208 -6.10 -6.67 15.63
C ASN A 208 -5.95 -5.72 16.84
N ALA A 209 -5.97 -4.40 16.63
CA ALA A 209 -5.94 -3.44 17.72
C ALA A 209 -7.20 -3.54 18.59
N GLU A 210 -7.11 -3.17 19.85
CA GLU A 210 -8.27 -3.09 20.75
C GLU A 210 -9.31 -2.08 20.23
N ASP A 211 -8.85 -0.94 19.72
CA ASP A 211 -9.65 0.05 19.00
C ASP A 211 -9.02 0.33 17.62
N PRO A 212 -9.46 -0.38 16.57
CA PRO A 212 -8.92 -0.19 15.23
C PRO A 212 -9.14 1.21 14.66
N LEU A 213 -10.24 1.88 15.02
CA LEU A 213 -10.53 3.23 14.52
C LEU A 213 -9.60 4.27 15.14
N ALA A 214 -9.31 4.15 16.42
CA ALA A 214 -8.30 4.97 17.09
C ALA A 214 -6.89 4.71 16.53
N MET A 215 -6.54 3.46 16.22
CA MET A 215 -5.26 3.11 15.63
C MET A 215 -5.09 3.69 14.22
N ILE A 216 -6.15 3.71 13.40
CA ILE A 216 -6.15 4.39 12.10
C ILE A 216 -5.83 5.88 12.27
N ASP A 217 -6.52 6.59 13.18
CA ASP A 217 -6.28 8.02 13.44
C ASP A 217 -4.84 8.26 13.94
N GLU A 218 -4.35 7.43 14.88
CA GLU A 218 -3.00 7.51 15.43
C GLU A 218 -1.91 7.39 14.36
N MET A 219 -2.00 6.36 13.50
CA MET A 219 -0.97 6.07 12.50
C MET A 219 -0.95 7.15 11.40
N ILE A 220 -2.11 7.64 10.96
CA ILE A 220 -2.18 8.74 9.98
C ILE A 220 -1.68 10.05 10.61
N ALA A 221 -1.98 10.32 11.87
CA ALA A 221 -1.44 11.46 12.61
C ALA A 221 0.10 11.39 12.73
N ALA A 222 0.65 10.20 12.94
CA ALA A 222 2.10 9.99 12.99
C ALA A 222 2.77 10.26 11.64
N THR A 223 2.13 9.87 10.54
CA THR A 223 2.57 10.22 9.18
C THR A 223 2.62 11.74 8.98
N ARG A 224 1.59 12.46 9.43
CA ARG A 224 1.58 13.94 9.38
C ARG A 224 2.72 14.54 10.19
N ARG A 225 2.93 14.07 11.42
CA ARG A 225 4.03 14.52 12.28
C ARG A 225 5.39 14.35 11.61
N ALA A 226 5.64 13.19 11.01
CA ALA A 226 6.86 12.93 10.26
C ALA A 226 7.01 13.88 9.05
N ALA A 227 5.93 14.10 8.28
CA ALA A 227 5.92 15.03 7.16
C ALA A 227 6.30 16.47 7.58
N ASP A 228 5.79 16.94 8.72
CA ASP A 228 6.10 18.27 9.24
C ASP A 228 7.54 18.39 9.71
N ASP A 229 8.08 17.35 10.34
CA ASP A 229 9.47 17.37 10.83
C ASP A 229 10.48 17.23 9.68
N LEU A 230 10.18 16.44 8.64
CA LEU A 230 10.99 16.40 7.41
C LEU A 230 11.02 17.76 6.69
N LYS A 231 9.91 18.49 6.65
CA LYS A 231 9.88 19.86 6.08
C LYS A 231 10.78 20.82 6.84
N LYS A 232 10.81 20.73 8.19
CA LYS A 232 11.67 21.56 9.02
C LYS A 232 13.17 21.25 8.85
N GLN A 233 13.52 19.97 8.63
CA GLN A 233 14.91 19.57 8.39
C GLN A 233 15.45 20.03 7.03
N ASN A 234 14.56 20.22 6.05
CA ASN A 234 14.91 20.63 4.68
C ASN A 234 14.76 22.15 4.43
N ALA A 235 14.34 22.92 5.43
CA ALA A 235 14.17 24.38 5.38
C ALA A 235 15.37 25.13 5.94
#